data_9c93b1d759f3cad4a9ab202449f74601
#
_entry.id   9c93b1d759f3cad4a9ab202449f74601
#
_cell.length_a   1.000
_cell.length_b   1.000
_cell.length_c   1.000
_cell.angle_alpha   90.00
_cell.angle_beta   90.00
_cell.angle_gamma   90.00
#
_symmetry.space_group_name_H-M   'P 1'
#
loop_
_entity.id
_entity.type
_entity.pdbx_description
1 polymer ?
#
loop_
_entity_poly.entity_id
_entity_poly.type
_entity_poly.pdbx_seq_one_letter_code
_entity_poly.pdbx_strand_id
1 'polypeptide(L)'
;MRFSKLIRYNIETCSIGELESFFSKEILSHTRPTTELNTFEGLFRSRIIKEEDIEKIKSVKQIWYRDQSVIKLEEQKFGRCNDKGQNFFYSSNTVEATIKELRPTNREYLLIGEFKCRTNSIPPKCHFAGIEILRKSDMWKHLLGNYAYENQFDREIEKFISSCFHRPIDKGREFEYKYTIAFTNIL
;
A
#
# COMPACT_ATOMS: atom_id res chain seq x y z
N MET A 1 -15.07 -13.93 -17.51
CA MET A 1 -15.62 -12.99 -18.52
C MET A 1 -15.88 -11.55 -17.99
N ARG A 2 -15.78 -11.29 -16.69
CA ARG A 2 -16.00 -9.94 -16.13
C ARG A 2 -14.77 -9.04 -16.19
N PHE A 3 -13.56 -9.61 -16.16
CA PHE A 3 -12.31 -8.85 -16.33
C PHE A 3 -12.12 -8.22 -17.72
N SER A 4 -12.77 -8.75 -18.76
CA SER A 4 -12.77 -8.11 -20.07
C SER A 4 -13.39 -6.71 -20.06
N LYS A 5 -14.16 -6.37 -19.03
CA LYS A 5 -14.68 -5.03 -18.83
C LYS A 5 -13.64 -4.06 -18.32
N LEU A 6 -12.69 -4.51 -17.50
CA LEU A 6 -11.58 -3.68 -17.02
C LEU A 6 -10.67 -3.21 -18.15
N ILE A 7 -10.45 -4.04 -19.17
CA ILE A 7 -9.68 -3.71 -20.37
C ILE A 7 -10.31 -2.54 -21.15
N ARG A 8 -11.60 -2.28 -20.95
CA ARG A 8 -12.28 -1.16 -21.59
C ARG A 8 -12.02 0.20 -20.94
N TYR A 9 -11.50 0.20 -19.70
CA TYR A 9 -11.11 1.44 -19.04
C TYR A 9 -9.72 1.85 -19.50
N ASN A 10 -9.64 2.96 -20.21
CA ASN A 10 -8.36 3.60 -20.42
C ASN A 10 -7.92 4.22 -19.09
N ILE A 11 -6.98 3.59 -18.40
CA ILE A 11 -6.50 4.00 -17.08
C ILE A 11 -5.97 5.44 -17.07
N GLU A 12 -5.46 5.95 -18.18
CA GLU A 12 -4.98 7.33 -18.26
C GLU A 12 -6.13 8.33 -18.11
N THR A 13 -7.26 8.04 -18.74
CA THR A 13 -8.41 8.96 -18.81
C THR A 13 -9.49 8.70 -17.79
N CYS A 14 -9.63 7.45 -17.29
CA CYS A 14 -10.65 7.16 -16.30
C CYS A 14 -10.33 7.82 -14.95
N SER A 15 -11.37 8.23 -14.23
CA SER A 15 -11.26 8.76 -12.88
C SER A 15 -11.12 7.64 -11.85
N ILE A 16 -10.59 7.98 -10.66
CA ILE A 16 -10.54 7.05 -9.52
C ILE A 16 -11.97 6.65 -9.13
N GLY A 17 -12.93 7.59 -9.09
CA GLY A 17 -14.33 7.31 -8.74
C GLY A 17 -15.03 6.32 -9.69
N GLU A 18 -14.72 6.34 -10.98
CA GLU A 18 -15.24 5.33 -11.93
C GLU A 18 -14.68 3.95 -11.61
N LEU A 19 -13.39 3.85 -11.26
CA LEU A 19 -12.78 2.60 -10.84
C LEU A 19 -13.33 2.11 -9.49
N GLU A 20 -13.55 3.00 -8.53
CA GLU A 20 -14.20 2.68 -7.25
C GLU A 20 -15.60 2.11 -7.45
N SER A 21 -16.41 2.73 -8.30
CA SER A 21 -17.75 2.26 -8.64
C SER A 21 -17.69 0.87 -9.29
N PHE A 22 -16.74 0.65 -10.20
CA PHE A 22 -16.54 -0.65 -10.82
C PHE A 22 -16.11 -1.71 -9.80
N PHE A 23 -15.10 -1.42 -8.97
CA PHE A 23 -14.59 -2.36 -7.98
C PHE A 23 -15.60 -2.67 -6.89
N SER A 24 -16.34 -1.69 -6.41
CA SER A 24 -17.43 -1.89 -5.45
C SER A 24 -18.47 -2.86 -5.95
N LYS A 25 -18.82 -2.77 -7.23
CA LYS A 25 -19.82 -3.61 -7.85
C LYS A 25 -19.34 -5.02 -8.18
N GLU A 26 -18.10 -5.16 -8.63
CA GLU A 26 -17.59 -6.41 -9.22
C GLU A 26 -16.64 -7.17 -8.27
N ILE A 27 -16.07 -6.51 -7.26
CA ILE A 27 -14.99 -7.06 -6.42
C ILE A 27 -15.36 -7.14 -4.94
N LEU A 28 -16.06 -6.16 -4.38
CA LEU A 28 -16.37 -6.12 -2.93
C LEU A 28 -17.26 -7.27 -2.44
N SER A 29 -17.96 -7.95 -3.34
CA SER A 29 -18.76 -9.14 -2.99
C SER A 29 -17.91 -10.36 -2.59
N HIS A 30 -16.59 -10.28 -2.77
CA HIS A 30 -15.68 -11.40 -2.49
C HIS A 30 -15.11 -11.29 -1.08
N THR A 31 -15.20 -12.39 -0.34
CA THR A 31 -14.61 -12.51 1.00
C THR A 31 -13.09 -12.48 0.89
N ARG A 32 -12.46 -11.67 1.74
CA ARG A 32 -11.00 -11.56 1.82
C ARG A 32 -10.51 -11.93 3.19
N PRO A 33 -9.37 -12.59 3.28
CA PRO A 33 -8.76 -12.85 4.58
C PRO A 33 -8.30 -11.53 5.19
N THR A 34 -8.54 -11.41 6.49
CA THR A 34 -8.09 -10.30 7.31
C THR A 34 -7.25 -10.84 8.45
N THR A 35 -6.34 -10.02 8.95
CA THR A 35 -5.60 -10.27 10.18
C THR A 35 -5.56 -9.02 11.05
N GLU A 36 -5.18 -9.18 12.30
CA GLU A 36 -4.96 -8.05 13.18
C GLU A 36 -3.52 -7.54 13.09
N LEU A 37 -3.34 -6.23 13.15
CA LEU A 37 -2.01 -5.60 12.99
C LEU A 37 -1.03 -5.98 14.10
N ASN A 38 -1.52 -6.35 15.29
CA ASN A 38 -0.69 -6.81 16.40
C ASN A 38 0.06 -8.12 16.13
N THR A 39 -0.27 -8.83 15.07
CA THR A 39 0.47 -10.01 14.60
C THR A 39 1.91 -9.64 14.18
N PHE A 40 2.18 -8.37 13.93
CA PHE A 40 3.51 -7.89 13.58
C PHE A 40 4.24 -7.36 14.81
N GLU A 41 5.47 -7.80 15.03
CA GLU A 41 6.31 -7.36 16.16
C GLU A 41 6.60 -5.84 16.10
N GLY A 42 6.67 -5.28 14.91
CA GLY A 42 6.85 -3.84 14.66
C GLY A 42 6.63 -3.49 13.20
N LEU A 43 6.34 -2.23 12.97
CA LEU A 43 6.27 -1.65 11.63
C LEU A 43 7.35 -0.59 11.50
N PHE A 44 8.13 -0.66 10.43
CA PHE A 44 9.21 0.28 10.16
C PHE A 44 8.82 1.23 9.04
N ARG A 45 9.07 2.51 9.26
CA ARG A 45 8.93 3.54 8.24
C ARG A 45 10.22 4.30 8.11
N SER A 46 10.65 4.54 6.89
CA SER A 46 11.87 5.30 6.61
C SER A 46 11.59 6.52 5.76
N ARG A 47 12.42 7.53 5.90
CA ARG A 47 12.47 8.71 5.04
C ARG A 47 13.90 9.02 4.69
N ILE A 48 14.13 9.41 3.44
CA ILE A 48 15.40 10.00 3.02
C ILE A 48 15.45 11.44 3.53
N ILE A 49 16.54 11.79 4.17
CA ILE A 49 16.85 13.13 4.65
C ILE A 49 18.22 13.57 4.15
N LYS A 50 18.40 14.85 3.99
CA LYS A 50 19.69 15.43 3.69
C LYS A 50 20.48 15.68 4.96
N GLU A 51 21.80 15.74 4.87
CA GLU A 51 22.67 15.99 6.00
C GLU A 51 22.31 17.30 6.74
N GLU A 52 22.02 18.35 6.00
CA GLU A 52 21.62 19.67 6.49
C GLU A 52 20.29 19.68 7.26
N ASP A 53 19.51 18.62 7.15
CA ASP A 53 18.20 18.49 7.80
C ASP A 53 18.24 17.62 9.06
N ILE A 54 19.37 16.96 9.33
CA ILE A 54 19.50 16.06 10.49
C ILE A 54 19.25 16.80 11.80
N GLU A 55 19.85 17.97 11.99
CA GLU A 55 19.70 18.78 13.21
C GLU A 55 18.29 19.38 13.36
N LYS A 56 17.51 19.43 12.29
CA LYS A 56 16.12 19.92 12.30
C LYS A 56 15.14 18.86 12.80
N ILE A 57 15.57 17.61 12.95
CA ILE A 57 14.73 16.52 13.41
C ILE A 57 14.63 16.57 14.93
N LYS A 58 13.50 17.04 15.43
CA LYS A 58 13.25 17.21 16.87
C LYS A 58 12.18 16.29 17.44
N SER A 59 11.49 15.55 16.58
CA SER A 59 10.35 14.74 17.00
C SER A 59 10.09 13.57 16.05
N VAL A 60 9.67 12.43 16.62
CA VAL A 60 9.17 11.26 15.85
C VAL A 60 7.96 11.60 14.98
N LYS A 61 7.24 12.68 15.28
CA LYS A 61 6.13 13.17 14.44
C LYS A 61 6.59 13.51 13.02
N GLN A 62 7.85 13.89 12.84
CA GLN A 62 8.42 14.25 11.54
C GLN A 62 8.60 13.02 10.62
N ILE A 63 8.62 11.80 11.18
CA ILE A 63 8.62 10.57 10.39
C ILE A 63 7.21 10.02 10.16
N TRP A 64 6.23 10.44 10.96
CA TRP A 64 4.87 9.91 10.90
C TRP A 64 4.19 10.25 9.58
N TYR A 65 3.72 11.47 9.44
CA TYR A 65 3.10 11.97 8.22
C TYR A 65 3.85 13.20 7.72
N ARG A 66 3.95 13.34 6.42
CA ARG A 66 4.30 14.63 5.84
C ARG A 66 3.06 15.50 5.97
N ASP A 67 3.20 16.67 6.57
CA ASP A 67 2.12 17.63 6.61
C ASP A 67 1.80 18.10 5.18
N GLN A 68 0.66 17.66 4.67
CA GLN A 68 0.25 17.94 3.29
C GLN A 68 -0.09 19.41 3.09
N SER A 69 -0.42 20.15 4.17
CA SER A 69 -0.67 21.58 4.08
C SER A 69 0.55 22.39 3.64
N VAL A 70 1.75 21.80 3.79
CA VAL A 70 3.03 22.40 3.39
C VAL A 70 3.42 22.04 1.95
N ILE A 71 2.74 21.07 1.32
CA ILE A 71 3.06 20.64 -0.04
C ILE A 71 2.13 21.35 -1.00
N LYS A 72 2.70 22.12 -1.93
CA LYS A 72 1.92 22.72 -3.01
C LYS A 72 1.18 21.64 -3.79
N LEU A 73 -0.03 21.92 -4.22
CA LEU A 73 -0.90 20.95 -4.92
C LEU A 73 -0.22 20.35 -6.17
N GLU A 74 0.59 21.17 -6.84
CA GLU A 74 1.34 20.80 -8.05
C GLU A 74 2.46 19.78 -7.77
N GLU A 75 2.96 19.74 -6.54
CA GLU A 75 4.01 18.82 -6.11
C GLU A 75 3.46 17.50 -5.55
N GLN A 76 2.15 17.42 -5.37
CA GLN A 76 1.50 16.23 -4.86
C GLN A 76 1.46 15.15 -5.93
N LYS A 77 1.91 13.96 -5.56
CA LYS A 77 2.00 12.81 -6.46
C LYS A 77 1.07 11.71 -6.01
N PHE A 78 0.64 10.91 -6.97
CA PHE A 78 0.04 9.64 -6.67
C PHE A 78 1.04 8.75 -5.93
N GLY A 79 0.58 8.08 -4.89
CA GLY A 79 1.30 6.97 -4.28
C GLY A 79 0.55 5.67 -4.55
N ARG A 80 1.11 4.55 -4.12
CA ARG A 80 0.51 3.23 -4.36
C ARG A 80 -0.90 3.09 -3.78
N CYS A 81 -1.19 3.73 -2.65
CA CYS A 81 -2.48 3.66 -1.96
C CYS A 81 -3.11 5.03 -1.69
N ASN A 82 -2.56 6.12 -2.21
CA ASN A 82 -3.06 7.46 -1.96
C ASN A 82 -3.17 8.29 -3.23
N ASP A 83 -4.29 9.00 -3.34
CA ASP A 83 -4.48 10.06 -4.32
C ASP A 83 -3.64 11.28 -3.96
N LYS A 84 -3.56 12.23 -4.89
CA LYS A 84 -2.92 13.53 -4.66
C LYS A 84 -3.59 14.21 -3.46
N GLY A 85 -2.77 14.71 -2.55
CA GLY A 85 -3.26 15.38 -1.34
C GLY A 85 -3.65 14.45 -0.18
N GLN A 86 -3.74 13.16 -0.41
CA GLN A 86 -4.02 12.20 0.66
C GLN A 86 -2.75 11.81 1.41
N ASN A 87 -2.85 11.75 2.74
CA ASN A 87 -1.82 11.23 3.63
C ASN A 87 -1.97 9.73 3.81
N PHE A 88 -0.93 8.98 3.52
CA PHE A 88 -0.91 7.53 3.74
C PHE A 88 0.32 7.11 4.55
N PHE A 89 0.13 6.20 5.49
CA PHE A 89 1.21 5.67 6.30
C PHE A 89 1.76 4.40 5.67
N TYR A 90 2.83 4.55 4.89
CA TYR A 90 3.57 3.41 4.34
C TYR A 90 4.59 2.91 5.35
N SER A 91 4.60 1.61 5.57
CA SER A 91 5.52 0.93 6.47
C SER A 91 5.82 -0.48 5.99
N SER A 92 6.87 -1.06 6.51
CA SER A 92 7.28 -2.45 6.26
C SER A 92 7.44 -3.19 7.58
N ASN A 93 7.42 -4.50 7.55
CA ASN A 93 7.69 -5.34 8.71
C ASN A 93 9.19 -5.54 8.99
N THR A 94 10.07 -5.07 8.11
CA THR A 94 11.52 -5.10 8.31
C THR A 94 12.18 -3.79 7.89
N VAL A 95 13.30 -3.47 8.50
CA VAL A 95 14.14 -2.31 8.14
C VAL A 95 14.69 -2.46 6.72
N GLU A 96 15.15 -3.64 6.37
CA GLU A 96 15.71 -3.95 5.05
C GLU A 96 14.72 -3.69 3.92
N ALA A 97 13.45 -4.00 4.13
CA ALA A 97 12.41 -3.74 3.15
C ALA A 97 12.23 -2.23 2.93
N THR A 98 12.27 -1.42 4.00
CA THR A 98 12.16 0.04 3.85
C THR A 98 13.35 0.65 3.10
N ILE A 99 14.56 0.12 3.33
CA ILE A 99 15.78 0.55 2.64
C ILE A 99 15.70 0.21 1.15
N LYS A 100 15.28 -1.04 0.83
CA LYS A 100 15.12 -1.48 -0.57
C LYS A 100 14.08 -0.68 -1.32
N GLU A 101 13.02 -0.24 -0.65
CA GLU A 101 11.96 0.57 -1.26
C GLU A 101 12.46 1.98 -1.60
N LEU A 102 13.15 2.63 -0.68
CA LEU A 102 13.63 4.00 -0.84
C LEU A 102 14.87 4.12 -1.74
N ARG A 103 15.69 3.05 -1.82
CA ARG A 103 16.92 3.01 -2.62
C ARG A 103 17.82 4.23 -2.40
N PRO A 104 18.23 4.51 -1.15
CA PRO A 104 19.04 5.68 -0.84
C PRO A 104 20.39 5.61 -1.56
N THR A 105 20.90 6.76 -1.94
CA THR A 105 22.24 6.90 -2.48
C THR A 105 23.27 7.00 -1.35
N ASN A 106 24.55 6.86 -1.66
CA ASN A 106 25.65 6.93 -0.68
C ASN A 106 25.80 8.29 0.03
N ARG A 107 25.05 9.32 -0.38
CA ARG A 107 25.07 10.67 0.20
C ARG A 107 23.79 11.04 0.92
N GLU A 108 22.89 10.07 1.10
CA GLU A 108 21.61 10.30 1.76
C GLU A 108 21.55 9.56 3.09
N TYR A 109 20.92 10.18 4.05
CA TYR A 109 20.67 9.60 5.35
C TYR A 109 19.26 9.04 5.40
N LEU A 110 19.07 7.97 6.14
CA LEU A 110 17.76 7.40 6.41
C LEU A 110 17.35 7.68 7.85
N LEU A 111 16.22 8.34 7.98
CA LEU A 111 15.51 8.41 9.25
C LEU A 111 14.56 7.22 9.33
N ILE A 112 14.80 6.32 10.28
CA ILE A 112 14.02 5.10 10.47
C ILE A 112 13.27 5.19 11.79
N GLY A 113 11.96 4.98 11.76
CA GLY A 113 11.11 4.88 12.95
C GLY A 113 10.48 3.51 13.05
N GLU A 114 10.48 2.96 14.26
CA GLU A 114 9.71 1.77 14.62
C GLU A 114 8.38 2.18 15.24
N PHE A 115 7.30 1.58 14.78
CA PHE A 115 5.93 1.84 15.23
C PHE A 115 5.33 0.54 15.75
N LYS A 116 4.68 0.62 16.91
CA LYS A 116 3.98 -0.50 17.54
C LYS A 116 2.54 -0.13 17.84
N CYS A 117 1.66 -1.10 17.80
CA CYS A 117 0.28 -0.91 18.28
C CYS A 117 0.30 -0.58 19.77
N ARG A 118 -0.58 0.32 20.18
CA ARG A 118 -0.76 0.60 21.62
C ARG A 118 -1.31 -0.63 22.31
N THR A 119 -0.74 -0.97 23.47
CA THR A 119 -1.05 -2.17 24.24
C THR A 119 -2.53 -2.31 24.65
N ASN A 120 -3.27 -1.19 24.73
CA ASN A 120 -4.67 -1.15 25.20
C ASN A 120 -5.64 -0.72 24.08
N SER A 121 -5.24 -0.75 22.82
CA SER A 121 -6.13 -0.44 21.70
C SER A 121 -6.57 -1.72 21.00
N ILE A 122 -7.80 -1.73 20.49
CA ILE A 122 -8.25 -2.78 19.59
C ILE A 122 -7.37 -2.71 18.33
N PRO A 123 -6.66 -3.79 17.99
CA PRO A 123 -5.80 -3.77 16.82
C PRO A 123 -6.64 -3.58 15.54
N PRO A 124 -6.21 -2.73 14.61
CA PRO A 124 -6.92 -2.56 13.37
C PRO A 124 -6.87 -3.86 12.55
N LYS A 125 -7.96 -4.17 11.89
CA LYS A 125 -8.02 -5.26 10.91
C LYS A 125 -7.28 -4.82 9.65
N CYS A 126 -6.50 -5.73 9.13
CA CYS A 126 -5.73 -5.54 7.90
C CYS A 126 -6.25 -6.47 6.80
N HIS A 127 -6.43 -5.94 5.63
CA HIS A 127 -6.73 -6.73 4.43
C HIS A 127 -5.44 -7.10 3.71
N PHE A 128 -5.38 -8.34 3.19
CA PHE A 128 -4.26 -8.75 2.36
C PHE A 128 -4.49 -8.33 0.90
N ALA A 129 -3.50 -7.65 0.34
CA ALA A 129 -3.40 -7.47 -1.09
C ALA A 129 -2.28 -8.36 -1.61
N GLY A 130 -2.60 -9.33 -2.47
CA GLY A 130 -1.60 -10.19 -3.06
C GLY A 130 -1.40 -11.53 -2.37
N ILE A 131 -2.45 -12.17 -1.97
CA ILE A 131 -2.47 -13.49 -1.33
C ILE A 131 -1.68 -14.54 -2.12
N GLU A 132 -1.76 -14.53 -3.45
CA GLU A 132 -1.01 -15.45 -4.32
C GLU A 132 0.52 -15.33 -4.16
N ILE A 133 1.01 -14.12 -3.89
CA ILE A 133 2.43 -13.89 -3.63
C ILE A 133 2.78 -14.33 -2.20
N LEU A 134 1.93 -13.97 -1.24
CA LEU A 134 2.13 -14.29 0.16
C LEU A 134 2.16 -15.81 0.40
N ARG A 135 1.34 -16.59 -0.30
CA ARG A 135 1.30 -18.05 -0.22
C ARG A 135 2.62 -18.73 -0.57
N LYS A 136 3.49 -18.07 -1.29
CA LYS A 136 4.83 -18.60 -1.62
C LYS A 136 5.81 -18.49 -0.45
N SER A 137 5.49 -17.68 0.55
CA SER A 137 6.31 -17.51 1.75
C SER A 137 5.80 -18.37 2.90
N ASP A 138 6.68 -19.13 3.54
CA ASP A 138 6.34 -19.99 4.67
C ASP A 138 5.79 -19.19 5.87
N MET A 139 6.31 -17.99 6.07
CA MET A 139 5.83 -17.09 7.12
C MET A 139 4.34 -16.78 6.98
N TRP A 140 3.86 -16.59 5.75
CA TRP A 140 2.47 -16.22 5.50
C TRP A 140 1.51 -17.40 5.45
N LYS A 141 2.00 -18.62 5.27
CA LYS A 141 1.17 -19.85 5.33
C LYS A 141 0.46 -19.96 6.68
N HIS A 142 1.13 -19.61 7.76
CA HIS A 142 0.54 -19.64 9.10
C HIS A 142 -0.56 -18.60 9.29
N LEU A 143 -0.39 -17.39 8.71
CA LEU A 143 -1.37 -16.30 8.82
C LEU A 143 -2.60 -16.53 7.94
N LEU A 144 -2.42 -17.10 6.76
CA LEU A 144 -3.51 -17.39 5.84
C LEU A 144 -4.24 -18.68 6.20
N GLY A 145 -3.60 -19.57 6.99
CA GLY A 145 -4.18 -20.86 7.34
C GLY A 145 -4.58 -21.66 6.11
N ASN A 146 -5.77 -22.26 6.18
CA ASN A 146 -6.36 -23.04 5.08
C ASN A 146 -7.23 -22.17 4.16
N TYR A 147 -6.98 -20.87 4.08
CA TYR A 147 -7.75 -20.02 3.16
C TYR A 147 -7.69 -20.58 1.74
N ALA A 148 -8.85 -20.93 1.22
CA ALA A 148 -9.05 -21.42 -0.14
C ALA A 148 -9.95 -20.42 -0.87
N TYR A 149 -9.73 -20.28 -2.18
CA TYR A 149 -10.66 -19.53 -3.00
C TYR A 149 -11.96 -20.32 -3.14
N GLU A 150 -13.09 -19.66 -3.03
CA GLU A 150 -14.40 -20.29 -3.20
C GLU A 150 -14.58 -20.76 -4.65
N ASN A 151 -13.99 -20.03 -5.60
CA ASN A 151 -14.08 -20.35 -7.02
C ASN A 151 -12.90 -19.78 -7.81
N GLN A 152 -12.78 -20.15 -9.08
CA GLN A 152 -11.74 -19.66 -9.96
C GLN A 152 -11.80 -18.14 -10.19
N PHE A 153 -12.97 -17.55 -10.15
CA PHE A 153 -13.14 -16.11 -10.35
C PHE A 153 -12.49 -15.31 -9.21
N ASP A 154 -12.66 -15.75 -7.96
CA ASP A 154 -12.01 -15.13 -6.79
C ASP A 154 -10.50 -15.18 -6.93
N ARG A 155 -9.97 -16.30 -7.40
CA ARG A 155 -8.55 -16.46 -7.66
C ARG A 155 -8.03 -15.48 -8.73
N GLU A 156 -8.79 -15.26 -9.78
CA GLU A 156 -8.43 -14.31 -10.84
C GLU A 156 -8.45 -12.86 -10.32
N ILE A 157 -9.43 -12.51 -9.49
CA ILE A 157 -9.48 -11.21 -8.81
C ILE A 157 -8.22 -11.01 -7.97
N GLU A 158 -7.87 -11.97 -7.12
CA GLU A 158 -6.69 -11.88 -6.26
C GLU A 158 -5.38 -11.77 -7.05
N LYS A 159 -5.25 -12.48 -8.16
CA LYS A 159 -4.11 -12.32 -9.06
C LYS A 159 -4.03 -10.92 -9.66
N PHE A 160 -5.16 -10.37 -10.08
CA PHE A 160 -5.23 -9.02 -10.61
C PHE A 160 -4.79 -8.00 -9.55
N ILE A 161 -5.36 -8.08 -8.35
CA ILE A 161 -5.02 -7.19 -7.24
C ILE A 161 -3.53 -7.32 -6.89
N SER A 162 -3.04 -8.56 -6.74
CA SER A 162 -1.62 -8.83 -6.53
C SER A 162 -0.76 -8.14 -7.58
N SER A 163 -1.13 -8.25 -8.85
CA SER A 163 -0.38 -7.63 -9.93
C SER A 163 -0.35 -6.11 -9.83
N CYS A 164 -1.47 -5.49 -9.45
CA CYS A 164 -1.56 -4.03 -9.30
C CYS A 164 -0.71 -3.52 -8.13
N PHE A 165 -0.72 -4.23 -6.99
CA PHE A 165 0.02 -3.79 -5.80
C PHE A 165 1.52 -4.08 -5.85
N HIS A 166 1.96 -5.10 -6.58
CA HIS A 166 3.36 -5.52 -6.60
C HIS A 166 4.12 -5.12 -7.87
N ARG A 167 3.41 -4.71 -8.92
CA ARG A 167 4.06 -4.30 -10.15
C ARG A 167 4.86 -3.01 -9.93
N PRO A 168 6.14 -2.95 -10.33
CA PRO A 168 6.86 -1.70 -10.43
C PRO A 168 6.16 -0.76 -11.41
N ILE A 169 6.09 0.51 -11.07
CA ILE A 169 5.56 1.55 -11.95
C ILE A 169 6.70 2.47 -12.32
N ASP A 170 6.89 2.67 -13.62
CA ASP A 170 7.92 3.53 -14.16
C ASP A 170 7.60 5.01 -13.89
N LYS A 171 8.66 5.81 -13.78
CA LYS A 171 8.52 7.25 -13.63
C LYS A 171 7.77 7.83 -14.84
N GLY A 172 6.75 8.63 -14.56
CA GLY A 172 5.87 9.22 -15.57
C GLY A 172 4.61 8.39 -15.88
N ARG A 173 4.50 7.19 -15.27
CA ARG A 173 3.31 6.34 -15.36
C ARG A 173 2.56 6.21 -14.04
N GLU A 174 2.71 7.18 -13.16
CA GLU A 174 2.10 7.17 -11.82
C GLU A 174 0.55 7.13 -11.87
N PHE A 175 -0.06 7.46 -13.01
CA PHE A 175 -1.50 7.27 -13.23
C PHE A 175 -1.93 5.80 -13.09
N GLU A 176 -1.04 4.84 -13.24
CA GLU A 176 -1.34 3.42 -13.03
C GLU A 176 -1.64 3.08 -11.56
N TYR A 177 -1.25 3.93 -10.62
CA TYR A 177 -1.66 3.80 -9.23
C TYR A 177 -3.17 4.00 -9.01
N LYS A 178 -3.92 4.54 -9.96
CA LYS A 178 -5.37 4.70 -9.85
C LYS A 178 -6.08 3.38 -9.52
N TYR A 179 -5.59 2.24 -10.02
CA TYR A 179 -6.17 0.93 -9.68
C TYR A 179 -6.03 0.63 -8.19
N THR A 180 -4.82 0.78 -7.65
CA THR A 180 -4.56 0.47 -6.24
C THR A 180 -5.19 1.49 -5.30
N ILE A 181 -5.25 2.76 -5.70
CA ILE A 181 -5.93 3.82 -4.96
C ILE A 181 -7.43 3.54 -4.88
N ALA A 182 -8.09 3.33 -6.01
CA ALA A 182 -9.52 3.03 -6.06
C ALA A 182 -9.86 1.78 -5.24
N PHE A 183 -8.99 0.78 -5.31
CA PHE A 183 -9.14 -0.43 -4.51
C PHE A 183 -8.99 -0.17 -3.01
N THR A 184 -7.99 0.62 -2.60
CA THR A 184 -7.77 0.98 -1.20
C THR A 184 -8.92 1.81 -0.62
N ASN A 185 -9.51 2.69 -1.41
CA ASN A 185 -10.59 3.57 -0.97
C ASN A 185 -11.91 2.83 -0.71
N ILE A 186 -12.10 1.66 -1.29
CA ILE A 186 -13.33 0.86 -1.12
C ILE A 186 -13.22 -0.22 -0.03
N LEU A 187 -12.03 -0.46 0.50
CA LEU A 187 -11.78 -1.41 1.62
C LEU A 187 -12.06 -0.77 2.96
#